data_f5c439fe68712dae99c7da78cd6eed11
#
_entry.id   f5c439fe68712dae99c7da78cd6eed11
#
_cell.length_a   1.000
_cell.length_b   1.000
_cell.length_c   1.000
_cell.angle_alpha   90.00
_cell.angle_beta   90.00
_cell.angle_gamma   90.00
#
_symmetry.space_group_name_H-M   'P 1'
#
loop_
_entity.id
_entity.type
_entity.pdbx_description
1 polymer ?
#
loop_
_entity_poly.entity_id
_entity_poly.type
_entity_poly.pdbx_seq_one_letter_code
_entity_poly.pdbx_strand_id
1 'polypeptide(L)'
;MSKKIKKSNLTDETYYRISQRSYNYDYLRKKLKNKEYIRINSSVSGATYWYVDKIKTDEDTGLDAAVLSQAENKNGKWVKSDHPKNVVVAFAGTDPGKDPLSDVEQADINHIVLGNDPKDKTQYVVKKDAKDMSKTFGRYIGSMEQTAMLESGDYKLITKTSQIDQADQLVREVKQKYKGTSTVISTTGHSLGGAEAEYSAVNNDIYAVAFNSPSIVHLHSDEKQKEINNGDYNSYVKSIINPDDMVGAGWWDEFDRHNGTTIYTKDPSIATANREERLDGNKLQQVGRNLLYFANTLIFQNPDTHGINKSNFSFDENGNVQNIEGDELVYDKNLKAMLPPEVASGSGAIKVTPEVAKQLAQKVNAIIDDLRTMKREAENAYQEHDAEINDLKHD
;
A
#
# COMPACT_ATOMS: atom_id res chain seq x y z
N MET A 1 -30.69 -3.63 -3.46
CA MET A 1 -30.77 -4.33 -2.13
C MET A 1 -29.47 -3.98 -1.39
N SER A 2 -29.55 -3.53 -0.13
CA SER A 2 -28.33 -3.24 0.63
C SER A 2 -27.56 -4.55 0.86
N LYS A 3 -26.25 -4.54 0.60
CA LYS A 3 -25.38 -5.70 0.84
C LYS A 3 -25.35 -6.03 2.32
N LYS A 4 -25.49 -7.31 2.67
CA LYS A 4 -25.37 -7.78 4.05
C LYS A 4 -23.90 -8.12 4.37
N ILE A 5 -23.05 -7.10 4.37
CA ILE A 5 -21.66 -7.26 4.80
C ILE A 5 -21.62 -7.21 6.33
N LYS A 6 -20.94 -8.17 6.96
CA LYS A 6 -20.74 -8.16 8.40
C LYS A 6 -19.74 -7.06 8.77
N LYS A 7 -20.17 -6.10 9.59
CA LYS A 7 -19.25 -5.10 10.15
C LYS A 7 -18.30 -5.74 11.14
N SER A 8 -17.05 -5.37 11.06
CA SER A 8 -16.09 -5.67 12.11
C SER A 8 -16.35 -4.81 13.35
N ASN A 9 -16.04 -5.37 14.51
CA ASN A 9 -16.03 -4.64 15.77
C ASN A 9 -14.61 -4.29 16.22
N LEU A 10 -13.62 -4.51 15.38
CA LEU A 10 -12.24 -4.08 15.59
C LEU A 10 -12.12 -2.59 15.32
N THR A 11 -11.25 -1.91 16.10
CA THR A 11 -10.97 -0.49 15.92
C THR A 11 -10.01 -0.26 14.74
N ASP A 12 -10.00 0.95 14.20
CA ASP A 12 -9.05 1.35 13.15
C ASP A 12 -7.60 1.19 13.64
N GLU A 13 -7.33 1.49 14.93
CA GLU A 13 -6.02 1.25 15.55
C GLU A 13 -5.63 -0.24 15.56
N THR A 14 -6.58 -1.16 15.81
CA THR A 14 -6.30 -2.59 15.74
C THR A 14 -5.87 -3.01 14.34
N TYR A 15 -6.55 -2.54 13.30
CA TYR A 15 -6.16 -2.78 11.90
C TYR A 15 -4.80 -2.18 11.58
N TYR A 16 -4.53 -0.95 12.02
CA TYR A 16 -3.23 -0.31 11.88
C TYR A 16 -2.10 -1.16 12.48
N ARG A 17 -2.28 -1.65 13.72
CA ARG A 17 -1.28 -2.49 14.38
C ARG A 17 -1.09 -3.85 13.70
N ILE A 18 -2.16 -4.43 13.19
CA ILE A 18 -2.10 -5.67 12.42
C ILE A 18 -1.36 -5.42 11.09
N SER A 19 -1.67 -4.34 10.39
CA SER A 19 -1.01 -3.94 9.16
C SER A 19 0.48 -3.67 9.37
N GLN A 20 0.89 -2.98 10.45
CA GLN A 20 2.30 -2.85 10.81
C GLN A 20 2.97 -4.22 11.06
N ARG A 21 2.25 -5.15 11.69
CA ARG A 21 2.77 -6.48 12.03
C ARG A 21 2.96 -7.35 10.80
N SER A 22 2.21 -7.14 9.72
CA SER A 22 2.31 -7.94 8.51
C SER A 22 3.68 -7.86 7.84
N TYR A 23 4.44 -6.80 8.03
CA TYR A 23 5.82 -6.67 7.53
C TYR A 23 6.85 -7.53 8.29
N ASN A 24 6.52 -8.05 9.47
CA ASN A 24 7.48 -8.83 10.28
C ASN A 24 7.27 -10.34 10.08
N TYR A 25 7.63 -10.82 8.89
CA TYR A 25 7.41 -12.22 8.49
C TYR A 25 8.11 -13.23 9.36
N ASP A 26 9.37 -12.99 9.73
CA ASP A 26 10.15 -13.93 10.52
C ASP A 26 9.51 -14.13 11.90
N TYR A 27 9.02 -13.05 12.48
CA TYR A 27 8.27 -13.12 13.72
C TYR A 27 6.96 -13.91 13.54
N LEU A 28 6.20 -13.62 12.48
CA LEU A 28 4.94 -14.31 12.20
C LEU A 28 5.16 -15.80 11.88
N ARG A 29 6.17 -16.14 11.08
CA ARG A 29 6.56 -17.53 10.79
C ARG A 29 6.95 -18.30 12.06
N LYS A 30 7.72 -17.66 12.95
CA LYS A 30 8.08 -18.23 14.25
C LYS A 30 6.82 -18.51 15.10
N LYS A 31 5.88 -17.56 15.17
CA LYS A 31 4.63 -17.71 15.92
C LYS A 31 3.74 -18.82 15.34
N LEU A 32 3.63 -18.89 14.01
CA LEU A 32 2.91 -19.99 13.33
C LEU A 32 3.52 -21.35 13.64
N LYS A 33 4.85 -21.49 13.51
CA LYS A 33 5.60 -22.73 13.78
C LYS A 33 5.43 -23.21 15.21
N ASN A 34 5.51 -22.29 16.16
CA ASN A 34 5.43 -22.59 17.60
C ASN A 34 3.98 -22.70 18.10
N LYS A 35 2.98 -22.39 17.27
CA LYS A 35 1.57 -22.30 17.67
C LYS A 35 1.33 -21.34 18.83
N GLU A 36 2.07 -20.22 18.82
CA GLU A 36 1.99 -19.16 19.83
C GLU A 36 1.11 -18.03 19.32
N TYR A 37 0.41 -17.36 20.23
CA TYR A 37 -0.32 -16.14 19.91
C TYR A 37 0.63 -14.93 19.78
N ILE A 38 0.15 -13.93 19.04
CA ILE A 38 0.72 -12.58 19.02
C ILE A 38 -0.16 -11.65 19.83
N ARG A 39 0.45 -10.63 20.41
CA ARG A 39 -0.26 -9.58 21.13
C ARG A 39 -0.30 -8.32 20.27
N ILE A 40 -1.51 -7.81 20.07
CA ILE A 40 -1.77 -6.53 19.40
C ILE A 40 -2.29 -5.56 20.46
N ASN A 41 -1.50 -4.53 20.75
CA ASN A 41 -1.87 -3.51 21.72
C ASN A 41 -2.82 -2.49 21.04
N SER A 42 -3.83 -2.09 21.76
CA SER A 42 -4.71 -0.97 21.42
C SER A 42 -4.78 -0.02 22.60
N SER A 43 -4.88 1.27 22.35
CA SER A 43 -5.05 2.30 23.39
C SER A 43 -6.37 2.15 24.15
N VAL A 44 -7.39 1.58 23.50
CA VAL A 44 -8.77 1.53 24.01
C VAL A 44 -9.13 0.26 24.74
N SER A 45 -8.83 -0.87 24.14
CA SER A 45 -9.30 -2.18 24.64
C SER A 45 -8.20 -2.96 25.36
N GLY A 46 -7.05 -2.33 25.59
CA GLY A 46 -5.86 -3.03 26.04
C GLY A 46 -5.29 -3.89 24.91
N ALA A 47 -4.92 -5.12 25.21
CA ALA A 47 -4.34 -6.02 24.23
C ALA A 47 -5.38 -7.01 23.70
N THR A 48 -5.40 -7.20 22.38
CA THR A 48 -6.03 -8.36 21.75
C THR A 48 -4.96 -9.40 21.41
N TYR A 49 -5.36 -10.65 21.35
CA TYR A 49 -4.45 -11.78 21.13
C TYR A 49 -4.89 -12.54 19.88
N TRP A 50 -3.92 -12.95 19.07
CA TRP A 50 -4.19 -13.51 17.74
C TRP A 50 -3.28 -14.69 17.46
N TYR A 51 -3.79 -15.71 16.79
CA TYR A 51 -3.00 -16.80 16.23
C TYR A 51 -2.76 -16.55 14.75
N VAL A 52 -1.55 -16.84 14.30
CA VAL A 52 -1.24 -16.91 12.87
C VAL A 52 -1.74 -18.25 12.36
N ASP A 53 -2.73 -18.23 11.47
CA ASP A 53 -3.31 -19.43 10.90
C ASP A 53 -2.59 -19.89 9.64
N LYS A 54 -2.17 -18.94 8.81
CA LYS A 54 -1.51 -19.16 7.52
C LYS A 54 -0.63 -17.97 7.19
N ILE A 55 0.48 -18.24 6.55
CA ILE A 55 1.30 -17.26 5.84
C ILE A 55 1.35 -17.69 4.39
N LYS A 56 1.12 -16.76 3.47
CA LYS A 56 1.28 -16.96 2.04
C LYS A 56 2.27 -15.93 1.54
N THR A 57 3.36 -16.40 0.98
CA THR A 57 4.38 -15.59 0.32
C THR A 57 4.62 -16.13 -1.07
N ASP A 58 4.81 -15.26 -2.04
CA ASP A 58 5.18 -15.61 -3.39
C ASP A 58 6.25 -14.63 -3.88
N GLU A 59 7.51 -15.10 -3.95
CA GLU A 59 8.66 -14.27 -4.31
C GLU A 59 8.61 -13.80 -5.77
N ASP A 60 7.88 -14.51 -6.64
CA ASP A 60 7.78 -14.14 -8.05
C ASP A 60 6.71 -13.06 -8.31
N THR A 61 5.71 -12.95 -7.45
CA THR A 61 4.65 -11.93 -7.58
C THR A 61 4.72 -10.85 -6.49
N GLY A 62 5.57 -11.04 -5.49
CA GLY A 62 5.69 -10.13 -4.37
C GLY A 62 4.56 -10.27 -3.32
N LEU A 63 3.61 -11.21 -3.48
CA LEU A 63 2.54 -11.38 -2.50
C LEU A 63 3.08 -11.82 -1.15
N ASP A 64 2.81 -11.03 -0.15
CA ASP A 64 3.12 -11.32 1.24
C ASP A 64 1.87 -11.11 2.12
N ALA A 65 1.31 -12.21 2.65
CA ALA A 65 0.08 -12.19 3.41
C ALA A 65 0.09 -13.10 4.64
N ALA A 66 -0.61 -12.69 5.69
CA ALA A 66 -0.84 -13.47 6.89
C ALA A 66 -2.33 -13.54 7.22
N VAL A 67 -2.82 -14.72 7.57
CA VAL A 67 -4.18 -14.93 8.10
C VAL A 67 -4.09 -15.01 9.61
N LEU A 68 -4.77 -14.10 10.30
CA LEU A 68 -4.77 -13.98 11.75
C LEU A 68 -6.17 -14.27 12.31
N SER A 69 -6.28 -15.18 13.26
CA SER A 69 -7.52 -15.47 13.97
C SER A 69 -7.47 -14.99 15.41
N GLN A 70 -8.51 -14.29 15.85
CA GLN A 70 -8.57 -13.76 17.21
C GLN A 70 -8.66 -14.89 18.24
N ALA A 71 -7.79 -14.86 19.26
CA ALA A 71 -7.79 -15.82 20.35
C ALA A 71 -8.98 -15.59 21.29
N GLU A 72 -9.43 -16.65 21.91
CA GLU A 72 -10.42 -16.62 23.00
C GLU A 72 -9.74 -16.75 24.37
N ASN A 73 -10.28 -16.03 25.35
CA ASN A 73 -9.86 -16.22 26.73
C ASN A 73 -10.71 -17.33 27.37
N LYS A 74 -10.08 -18.46 27.69
CA LYS A 74 -10.71 -19.56 28.43
C LYS A 74 -10.01 -19.70 29.78
N ASN A 75 -10.70 -19.29 30.84
CA ASN A 75 -10.19 -19.37 32.23
C ASN A 75 -8.82 -18.69 32.43
N GLY A 76 -8.65 -17.49 31.88
CA GLY A 76 -7.41 -16.71 31.99
C GLY A 76 -6.30 -17.10 31.01
N LYS A 77 -6.54 -18.10 30.15
CA LYS A 77 -5.60 -18.51 29.11
C LYS A 77 -6.12 -18.16 27.72
N TRP A 78 -5.25 -17.59 26.89
CA TRP A 78 -5.56 -17.32 25.50
C TRP A 78 -5.35 -18.58 24.68
N VAL A 79 -6.40 -19.01 23.99
CA VAL A 79 -6.42 -20.23 23.20
C VAL A 79 -6.91 -19.95 21.78
N LYS A 80 -6.45 -20.76 20.84
CA LYS A 80 -6.96 -20.75 19.47
C LYS A 80 -8.39 -21.27 19.46
N SER A 81 -9.28 -20.57 18.74
CA SER A 81 -10.67 -20.97 18.55
C SER A 81 -10.89 -21.53 17.16
N ASP A 82 -11.70 -22.58 17.03
CA ASP A 82 -12.15 -23.10 15.73
C ASP A 82 -13.19 -22.16 15.08
N HIS A 83 -13.87 -21.35 15.90
CA HIS A 83 -14.83 -20.35 15.48
C HIS A 83 -14.48 -18.98 16.08
N PRO A 84 -13.34 -18.37 15.66
CA PRO A 84 -12.90 -17.10 16.22
C PRO A 84 -13.91 -15.99 15.91
N LYS A 85 -14.02 -15.01 16.81
CA LYS A 85 -14.90 -13.88 16.59
C LYS A 85 -14.51 -13.08 15.36
N ASN A 86 -13.20 -12.86 15.17
CA ASN A 86 -12.65 -12.14 14.03
C ASN A 86 -11.51 -12.93 13.37
N VAL A 87 -11.45 -12.86 12.05
CA VAL A 87 -10.32 -13.29 11.22
C VAL A 87 -9.92 -12.11 10.34
N VAL A 88 -8.64 -11.76 10.36
CA VAL A 88 -8.08 -10.70 9.54
C VAL A 88 -7.06 -11.28 8.58
N VAL A 89 -7.23 -11.04 7.28
CA VAL A 89 -6.20 -11.27 6.27
C VAL A 89 -5.43 -9.99 6.12
N ALA A 90 -4.16 -10.00 6.55
CA ALA A 90 -3.29 -8.86 6.53
C ALA A 90 -2.27 -9.01 5.38
N PHE A 91 -2.21 -8.01 4.52
CA PHE A 91 -1.29 -7.94 3.41
C PHE A 91 -0.20 -6.92 3.72
N ALA A 92 1.05 -7.27 3.45
CA ALA A 92 2.13 -6.32 3.50
C ALA A 92 2.30 -5.67 2.13
N GLY A 93 2.63 -4.40 2.12
CA GLY A 93 3.10 -3.73 0.93
C GLY A 93 4.56 -4.05 0.63
N THR A 94 5.09 -3.44 -0.40
CA THR A 94 6.51 -3.49 -0.75
C THR A 94 7.38 -3.13 0.45
N ASP A 95 8.36 -3.98 0.76
CA ASP A 95 9.33 -3.75 1.85
C ASP A 95 10.62 -3.14 1.27
N PRO A 96 10.83 -1.82 1.40
CA PRO A 96 12.02 -1.17 0.85
C PRO A 96 13.33 -1.67 1.49
N GLY A 97 13.26 -2.40 2.62
CA GLY A 97 14.41 -3.02 3.27
C GLY A 97 14.88 -4.33 2.61
N LYS A 98 14.06 -4.95 1.76
CA LYS A 98 14.39 -6.25 1.15
C LYS A 98 15.10 -6.14 -0.20
N ASP A 99 14.80 -5.22 -1.01
CA ASP A 99 15.45 -4.76 -2.25
C ASP A 99 14.49 -3.78 -2.96
N PRO A 100 14.70 -2.46 -2.83
CA PRO A 100 13.81 -1.48 -3.46
C PRO A 100 13.87 -1.50 -4.99
N LEU A 101 14.79 -2.27 -5.55
CA LEU A 101 15.03 -2.40 -6.99
C LEU A 101 14.66 -3.78 -7.52
N SER A 102 13.98 -4.63 -6.75
CA SER A 102 13.47 -5.88 -7.32
C SER A 102 12.48 -5.55 -8.44
N ASP A 103 12.80 -6.00 -9.64
CA ASP A 103 12.06 -5.66 -10.87
C ASP A 103 10.57 -6.06 -10.81
N VAL A 104 10.22 -6.98 -9.91
CA VAL A 104 8.87 -7.51 -9.73
C VAL A 104 8.00 -6.56 -8.91
N GLU A 105 8.55 -6.03 -7.82
CA GLU A 105 7.84 -5.06 -6.99
C GLU A 105 7.63 -3.74 -7.72
N GLN A 106 8.60 -3.31 -8.55
CA GLN A 106 8.44 -2.14 -9.42
C GLN A 106 7.40 -2.36 -10.51
N ALA A 107 7.29 -3.57 -11.06
CA ALA A 107 6.28 -3.87 -12.07
C ALA A 107 4.86 -3.76 -11.48
N ASP A 108 4.62 -4.32 -10.30
CA ASP A 108 3.31 -4.27 -9.65
C ASP A 108 2.97 -2.87 -9.13
N ILE A 109 3.94 -2.12 -8.60
CA ILE A 109 3.75 -0.70 -8.27
C ILE A 109 3.45 0.11 -9.53
N ASN A 110 4.21 -0.07 -10.60
CA ASN A 110 3.97 0.63 -11.86
C ASN A 110 2.61 0.26 -12.47
N HIS A 111 2.20 -1.00 -12.39
CA HIS A 111 0.92 -1.44 -12.92
C HIS A 111 -0.25 -0.98 -12.05
N ILE A 112 -0.16 -1.14 -10.75
CA ILE A 112 -1.23 -0.79 -9.81
C ILE A 112 -1.30 0.71 -9.57
N VAL A 113 -0.15 1.35 -9.30
CA VAL A 113 -0.10 2.78 -8.95
C VAL A 113 -0.18 3.67 -10.19
N LEU A 114 0.41 3.27 -11.32
CA LEU A 114 0.40 4.04 -12.57
C LEU A 114 -0.70 3.64 -13.56
N GLY A 115 -1.55 2.68 -13.19
CA GLY A 115 -2.72 2.30 -14.00
C GLY A 115 -2.39 1.57 -15.32
N ASN A 116 -1.17 1.05 -15.47
CA ASN A 116 -0.78 0.24 -16.63
C ASN A 116 -1.12 -1.24 -16.35
N ASP A 117 -2.40 -1.57 -16.46
CA ASP A 117 -2.98 -2.87 -16.10
C ASP A 117 -2.38 -4.06 -16.87
N PRO A 118 -1.74 -5.04 -16.21
CA PRO A 118 -1.61 -6.37 -16.77
C PRO A 118 -2.86 -7.16 -16.41
N LYS A 119 -3.79 -7.24 -17.34
CA LYS A 119 -4.97 -8.11 -17.18
C LYS A 119 -4.54 -9.52 -16.79
N ASP A 120 -4.86 -9.91 -15.59
CA ASP A 120 -4.96 -11.29 -15.08
C ASP A 120 -3.69 -12.13 -14.89
N LYS A 121 -2.53 -11.80 -15.46
CA LYS A 121 -1.36 -12.70 -15.36
C LYS A 121 -0.04 -11.95 -15.47
N THR A 122 0.78 -12.07 -14.48
CA THR A 122 2.16 -11.61 -14.52
C THR A 122 3.02 -12.60 -15.32
N GLN A 123 3.79 -12.10 -16.29
CA GLN A 123 4.69 -12.90 -17.10
C GLN A 123 6.13 -12.70 -16.66
N TYR A 124 6.84 -13.80 -16.47
CA TYR A 124 8.24 -13.80 -16.08
C TYR A 124 9.08 -14.62 -17.05
N VAL A 125 10.32 -14.20 -17.25
CA VAL A 125 11.32 -14.98 -17.96
C VAL A 125 12.20 -15.69 -16.92
N VAL A 126 12.22 -17.01 -16.93
CA VAL A 126 13.01 -17.83 -16.00
C VAL A 126 14.05 -18.64 -16.71
N LYS A 127 15.18 -18.94 -16.06
CA LYS A 127 16.22 -19.83 -16.61
C LYS A 127 15.64 -21.21 -16.91
N LYS A 128 16.03 -21.77 -18.07
CA LYS A 128 15.56 -23.05 -18.59
C LYS A 128 15.78 -24.23 -17.63
N ASP A 129 16.88 -24.24 -16.89
CA ASP A 129 17.31 -25.32 -16.01
C ASP A 129 17.24 -24.97 -14.52
N ALA A 130 16.51 -23.96 -14.14
CA ALA A 130 16.38 -23.55 -12.75
C ALA A 130 15.66 -24.63 -11.92
N LYS A 131 16.44 -25.62 -11.43
CA LYS A 131 15.98 -26.57 -10.41
C LYS A 131 15.87 -25.95 -9.04
N ASP A 132 16.50 -24.80 -8.83
CA ASP A 132 16.51 -24.05 -7.59
C ASP A 132 15.89 -22.68 -7.83
N MET A 133 14.58 -22.61 -7.67
CA MET A 133 13.77 -21.39 -7.86
C MET A 133 14.12 -20.28 -6.85
N SER A 134 14.86 -20.58 -5.79
CA SER A 134 15.28 -19.60 -4.77
C SER A 134 16.33 -18.59 -5.25
N LYS A 135 16.87 -18.78 -6.45
CA LYS A 135 17.88 -17.89 -7.07
C LYS A 135 17.50 -17.38 -8.45
N THR A 136 16.30 -17.67 -8.89
CA THR A 136 15.85 -17.25 -10.21
C THR A 136 15.16 -15.92 -10.08
N PHE A 137 15.85 -14.85 -10.43
CA PHE A 137 15.24 -13.54 -10.61
C PHE A 137 14.21 -13.66 -11.73
N GLY A 138 12.92 -13.74 -11.36
CA GLY A 138 11.86 -13.46 -12.29
C GLY A 138 11.93 -11.98 -12.63
N ARG A 139 12.37 -11.59 -13.83
CA ARG A 139 12.28 -10.23 -14.29
C ARG A 139 11.03 -10.06 -15.14
N TYR A 140 10.21 -9.07 -14.80
CA TYR A 140 9.35 -8.48 -15.79
C TYR A 140 10.24 -7.66 -16.73
N ILE A 141 10.38 -8.14 -17.96
CA ILE A 141 11.28 -7.55 -18.94
C ILE A 141 10.41 -6.93 -20.04
N GLY A 142 10.79 -5.76 -20.51
CA GLY A 142 10.17 -5.15 -21.67
C GLY A 142 10.21 -6.10 -22.87
N SER A 143 9.24 -6.02 -23.76
CA SER A 143 9.02 -6.99 -24.84
C SER A 143 10.25 -7.35 -25.68
N MET A 144 11.17 -6.42 -25.91
CA MET A 144 12.40 -6.67 -26.69
C MET A 144 13.43 -7.49 -25.92
N GLU A 145 13.69 -7.19 -24.65
CA GLU A 145 14.62 -7.96 -23.81
C GLU A 145 14.08 -9.37 -23.55
N GLN A 146 12.79 -9.49 -23.30
CA GLN A 146 12.10 -10.76 -23.14
C GLN A 146 12.26 -11.65 -24.39
N THR A 147 12.06 -11.09 -25.57
CA THR A 147 12.24 -11.79 -26.84
C THR A 147 13.68 -12.28 -27.00
N ALA A 148 14.68 -11.43 -26.77
CA ALA A 148 16.08 -11.81 -26.88
C ALA A 148 16.47 -12.92 -25.88
N MET A 149 15.97 -12.88 -24.64
CA MET A 149 16.22 -13.93 -23.64
C MET A 149 15.57 -15.26 -24.03
N LEU A 150 14.38 -15.25 -24.61
CA LEU A 150 13.70 -16.46 -25.07
C LEU A 150 14.37 -17.03 -26.32
N GLU A 151 14.82 -16.19 -27.25
CA GLU A 151 15.53 -16.58 -28.46
C GLU A 151 16.90 -17.19 -28.20
N SER A 152 17.57 -16.82 -27.09
CA SER A 152 18.83 -17.46 -26.67
C SER A 152 18.69 -18.95 -26.36
N GLY A 153 17.47 -19.40 -26.06
CA GLY A 153 17.17 -20.77 -25.65
C GLY A 153 17.56 -21.11 -24.21
N ASP A 154 18.19 -20.18 -23.49
CA ASP A 154 18.61 -20.35 -22.09
C ASP A 154 17.49 -20.03 -21.10
N TYR A 155 16.41 -19.43 -21.59
CA TYR A 155 15.28 -18.95 -20.79
C TYR A 155 13.95 -19.49 -21.30
N LYS A 156 13.00 -19.62 -20.40
CA LYS A 156 11.60 -19.94 -20.72
C LYS A 156 10.69 -18.90 -20.09
N LEU A 157 9.56 -18.63 -20.75
CA LEU A 157 8.50 -17.80 -20.20
C LEU A 157 7.61 -18.65 -19.28
N ILE A 158 7.33 -18.13 -18.09
CA ILE A 158 6.26 -18.62 -17.25
C ILE A 158 5.22 -17.50 -17.03
N THR A 159 3.98 -17.91 -16.83
CA THR A 159 2.88 -17.00 -16.55
C THR A 159 2.31 -17.33 -15.17
N LYS A 160 2.22 -16.36 -14.29
CA LYS A 160 1.60 -16.50 -12.97
C LYS A 160 0.37 -15.60 -12.86
N THR A 161 -0.54 -15.97 -11.97
CA THR A 161 -1.65 -15.12 -11.56
C THR A 161 -1.08 -13.88 -10.86
N SER A 162 -1.66 -12.71 -11.10
CA SER A 162 -1.22 -11.46 -10.50
C SER A 162 -1.26 -11.51 -8.97
N GLN A 163 -0.48 -10.65 -8.33
CA GLN A 163 -0.46 -10.52 -6.86
C GLN A 163 -1.86 -10.23 -6.30
N ILE A 164 -2.59 -9.31 -6.92
CA ILE A 164 -3.96 -8.94 -6.54
C ILE A 164 -4.93 -10.12 -6.64
N ASP A 165 -4.86 -10.91 -7.71
CA ASP A 165 -5.72 -12.09 -7.87
C ASP A 165 -5.37 -13.20 -6.87
N GLN A 166 -4.09 -13.36 -6.54
CA GLN A 166 -3.65 -14.28 -5.49
C GLN A 166 -4.14 -13.85 -4.10
N ALA A 167 -4.15 -12.54 -3.82
CA ALA A 167 -4.71 -11.97 -2.61
C ALA A 167 -6.21 -12.26 -2.49
N ASP A 168 -6.96 -12.00 -3.57
CA ASP A 168 -8.39 -12.29 -3.65
C ASP A 168 -8.70 -13.80 -3.50
N GLN A 169 -7.89 -14.66 -4.11
CA GLN A 169 -8.00 -16.11 -3.93
C GLN A 169 -7.81 -16.52 -2.46
N LEU A 170 -6.80 -15.96 -1.78
CA LEU A 170 -6.57 -16.25 -0.36
C LEU A 170 -7.77 -15.85 0.50
N VAL A 171 -8.37 -14.70 0.23
CA VAL A 171 -9.57 -14.23 0.95
C VAL A 171 -10.76 -15.15 0.67
N ARG A 172 -10.96 -15.61 -0.56
CA ARG A 172 -11.99 -16.60 -0.90
C ARG A 172 -11.82 -17.92 -0.13
N GLU A 173 -10.59 -18.41 -0.03
CA GLU A 173 -10.27 -19.63 0.75
C GLU A 173 -10.65 -19.45 2.23
N VAL A 174 -10.26 -18.30 2.83
CA VAL A 174 -10.59 -17.97 4.22
C VAL A 174 -12.11 -17.86 4.41
N LYS A 175 -12.81 -17.20 3.49
CA LYS A 175 -14.26 -17.06 3.51
C LYS A 175 -14.97 -18.40 3.43
N GLN A 176 -14.48 -19.32 2.60
CA GLN A 176 -15.01 -20.67 2.48
C GLN A 176 -14.79 -21.49 3.76
N LYS A 177 -13.61 -21.35 4.39
CA LYS A 177 -13.30 -22.04 5.67
C LYS A 177 -14.29 -21.69 6.77
N TYR A 178 -14.70 -20.42 6.87
CA TYR A 178 -15.61 -19.95 7.92
C TYR A 178 -17.06 -19.75 7.46
N LYS A 179 -17.42 -20.36 6.31
CA LYS A 179 -18.79 -20.30 5.78
C LYS A 179 -19.79 -20.89 6.78
N GLY A 180 -20.89 -20.17 7.01
CA GLY A 180 -21.95 -20.60 7.93
C GLY A 180 -21.65 -20.36 9.42
N THR A 181 -20.49 -19.81 9.77
CA THR A 181 -20.16 -19.41 11.14
C THR A 181 -20.54 -17.96 11.43
N SER A 182 -20.46 -17.55 12.70
CA SER A 182 -20.61 -16.15 13.12
C SER A 182 -19.32 -15.33 12.92
N THR A 183 -18.20 -15.94 12.56
CA THR A 183 -16.90 -15.30 12.35
C THR A 183 -17.02 -14.11 11.39
N VAL A 184 -16.45 -12.98 11.79
CA VAL A 184 -16.30 -11.82 10.94
C VAL A 184 -14.94 -11.90 10.25
N ILE A 185 -14.95 -11.88 8.91
CA ILE A 185 -13.74 -11.87 8.10
C ILE A 185 -13.54 -10.46 7.59
N SER A 186 -12.32 -9.97 7.68
CA SER A 186 -11.91 -8.66 7.18
C SER A 186 -10.50 -8.68 6.63
N THR A 187 -10.14 -7.62 5.91
CA THR A 187 -8.80 -7.45 5.36
C THR A 187 -8.18 -6.15 5.85
N THR A 188 -6.85 -6.09 5.85
CA THR A 188 -6.09 -4.87 6.11
C THR A 188 -4.74 -4.92 5.42
N GLY A 189 -4.18 -3.77 5.15
CA GLY A 189 -2.86 -3.63 4.56
C GLY A 189 -2.44 -2.16 4.45
N HIS A 190 -1.20 -1.95 4.10
CA HIS A 190 -0.60 -0.65 3.87
C HIS A 190 0.05 -0.64 2.49
N SER A 191 0.04 0.51 1.81
CA SER A 191 0.64 0.63 0.49
C SER A 191 0.00 -0.36 -0.49
N LEU A 192 0.79 -1.09 -1.28
CA LEU A 192 0.32 -2.16 -2.17
C LEU A 192 -0.53 -3.21 -1.42
N GLY A 193 -0.14 -3.59 -0.20
CA GLY A 193 -0.96 -4.49 0.64
C GLY A 193 -2.32 -3.91 1.02
N GLY A 194 -2.44 -2.58 1.06
CA GLY A 194 -3.73 -1.88 1.20
C GLY A 194 -4.60 -2.06 -0.04
N ALA A 195 -4.02 -1.96 -1.24
CA ALA A 195 -4.72 -2.24 -2.51
C ALA A 195 -5.25 -3.67 -2.57
N GLU A 196 -4.43 -4.66 -2.19
CA GLU A 196 -4.83 -6.06 -2.09
C GLU A 196 -5.97 -6.28 -1.10
N ALA A 197 -5.90 -5.59 0.05
CA ALA A 197 -6.93 -5.64 1.08
C ALA A 197 -8.27 -5.08 0.57
N GLU A 198 -8.27 -3.93 -0.07
CA GLU A 198 -9.47 -3.30 -0.62
C GLU A 198 -10.05 -4.08 -1.79
N TYR A 199 -9.20 -4.53 -2.74
CA TYR A 199 -9.63 -5.31 -3.89
C TYR A 199 -10.32 -6.60 -3.47
N SER A 200 -9.66 -7.34 -2.58
CA SER A 200 -10.20 -8.61 -2.08
C SER A 200 -11.48 -8.41 -1.27
N ALA A 201 -11.58 -7.30 -0.51
CA ALA A 201 -12.78 -7.00 0.27
C ALA A 201 -13.99 -6.71 -0.62
N VAL A 202 -13.82 -5.88 -1.65
CA VAL A 202 -14.89 -5.54 -2.60
C VAL A 202 -15.35 -6.79 -3.36
N ASN A 203 -14.42 -7.60 -3.86
CA ASN A 203 -14.77 -8.81 -4.60
C ASN A 203 -15.46 -9.88 -3.74
N ASN A 204 -15.20 -9.88 -2.45
CA ASN A 204 -15.74 -10.86 -1.52
C ASN A 204 -16.87 -10.32 -0.63
N ASP A 205 -17.28 -9.07 -0.76
CA ASP A 205 -18.27 -8.42 0.09
C ASP A 205 -17.95 -8.60 1.59
N ILE A 206 -16.75 -8.18 2.01
CA ILE A 206 -16.28 -8.19 3.40
C ILE A 206 -15.77 -6.81 3.83
N TYR A 207 -15.44 -6.68 5.11
CA TYR A 207 -14.94 -5.43 5.69
C TYR A 207 -13.44 -5.25 5.43
N ALA A 208 -13.00 -4.01 5.17
CA ALA A 208 -11.59 -3.66 5.00
C ALA A 208 -11.23 -2.33 5.65
N VAL A 209 -9.99 -2.24 6.15
CA VAL A 209 -9.35 -0.98 6.51
C VAL A 209 -7.93 -0.98 5.91
N ALA A 210 -7.68 -0.04 5.02
CA ALA A 210 -6.39 0.11 4.33
C ALA A 210 -5.74 1.44 4.71
N PHE A 211 -4.41 1.48 4.64
CA PHE A 211 -3.60 2.63 5.04
C PHE A 211 -2.68 3.03 3.88
N ASN A 212 -2.75 4.29 3.45
CA ASN A 212 -1.96 4.82 2.33
C ASN A 212 -1.95 3.88 1.11
N SER A 213 -3.09 3.26 0.82
CA SER A 213 -3.25 2.35 -0.31
C SER A 213 -3.41 3.12 -1.61
N PRO A 214 -2.83 2.68 -2.72
CA PRO A 214 -3.12 3.26 -4.02
C PRO A 214 -4.58 3.00 -4.43
N SER A 215 -5.13 3.85 -5.27
CA SER A 215 -6.45 3.64 -5.87
C SER A 215 -6.43 2.46 -6.83
N ILE A 216 -7.39 1.55 -6.64
CA ILE A 216 -7.53 0.36 -7.50
C ILE A 216 -8.94 0.18 -8.04
N VAL A 217 -9.74 1.25 -8.03
CA VAL A 217 -11.14 1.21 -8.51
C VAL A 217 -11.21 0.73 -9.96
N HIS A 218 -10.25 1.12 -10.78
CA HIS A 218 -10.15 0.76 -12.20
C HIS A 218 -9.89 -0.73 -12.45
N LEU A 219 -9.35 -1.47 -11.47
CA LEU A 219 -9.07 -2.91 -11.60
C LEU A 219 -10.30 -3.79 -11.40
N HIS A 220 -11.36 -3.25 -10.82
CA HIS A 220 -12.60 -3.98 -10.62
C HIS A 220 -13.40 -4.15 -11.91
N SER A 221 -14.27 -5.18 -11.94
CA SER A 221 -15.24 -5.33 -13.03
C SER A 221 -16.20 -4.12 -13.10
N ASP A 222 -16.78 -3.87 -14.27
CA ASP A 222 -17.75 -2.79 -14.48
C ASP A 222 -18.91 -2.83 -13.48
N GLU A 223 -19.33 -4.02 -13.07
CA GLU A 223 -20.38 -4.21 -12.08
C GLU A 223 -19.92 -3.70 -10.70
N LYS A 224 -18.72 -4.11 -10.27
CA LYS A 224 -18.14 -3.67 -8.99
C LYS A 224 -17.85 -2.18 -8.99
N GLN A 225 -17.35 -1.63 -10.09
CA GLN A 225 -17.17 -0.17 -10.23
C GLN A 225 -18.49 0.60 -10.08
N LYS A 226 -19.59 0.08 -10.63
CA LYS A 226 -20.92 0.68 -10.43
C LYS A 226 -21.35 0.63 -8.97
N GLU A 227 -21.16 -0.50 -8.28
CA GLU A 227 -21.46 -0.62 -6.85
C GLU A 227 -20.63 0.37 -6.00
N ILE A 228 -19.32 0.50 -6.30
CA ILE A 228 -18.43 1.48 -5.66
C ILE A 228 -18.95 2.90 -5.94
N ASN A 229 -19.33 3.19 -7.19
CA ASN A 229 -19.88 4.49 -7.60
C ASN A 229 -21.17 4.85 -6.88
N ASN A 230 -22.01 3.86 -6.58
CA ASN A 230 -23.24 4.02 -5.82
C ASN A 230 -23.00 4.18 -4.30
N GLY A 231 -21.77 3.97 -3.82
CA GLY A 231 -21.43 4.04 -2.40
C GLY A 231 -21.79 2.78 -1.61
N ASP A 232 -22.00 1.64 -2.27
CA ASP A 232 -22.42 0.39 -1.63
C ASP A 232 -21.37 -0.13 -0.62
N TYR A 233 -20.12 0.31 -0.75
CA TYR A 233 -19.01 -0.05 0.13
C TYR A 233 -18.64 1.03 1.15
N ASN A 234 -19.26 2.22 1.15
CA ASN A 234 -18.86 3.33 2.03
C ASN A 234 -18.88 2.98 3.53
N SER A 235 -19.72 2.04 3.96
CA SER A 235 -19.78 1.60 5.35
C SER A 235 -18.89 0.40 5.67
N TYR A 236 -18.17 -0.14 4.69
CA TYR A 236 -17.48 -1.43 4.80
C TYR A 236 -16.02 -1.40 4.39
N VAL A 237 -15.62 -0.46 3.54
CA VAL A 237 -14.24 -0.27 3.11
C VAL A 237 -13.81 1.13 3.53
N LYS A 238 -12.74 1.21 4.30
CA LYS A 238 -12.12 2.45 4.74
C LYS A 238 -10.71 2.55 4.17
N SER A 239 -10.43 3.63 3.46
CA SER A 239 -9.10 3.99 2.97
C SER A 239 -8.61 5.18 3.77
N ILE A 240 -7.69 4.93 4.72
CA ILE A 240 -7.14 5.94 5.62
C ILE A 240 -5.86 6.47 4.99
N ILE A 241 -5.87 7.72 4.56
CA ILE A 241 -4.89 8.30 3.65
C ILE A 241 -4.27 9.57 4.26
N ASN A 242 -2.94 9.62 4.26
CA ASN A 242 -2.25 10.88 4.42
C ASN A 242 -2.36 11.65 3.08
N PRO A 243 -2.96 12.85 3.03
CA PRO A 243 -3.20 13.55 1.77
C PRO A 243 -1.92 14.01 1.07
N ASP A 244 -0.78 14.06 1.77
CA ASP A 244 0.54 14.33 1.17
C ASP A 244 1.19 13.07 0.55
N ASP A 245 0.62 11.90 0.78
CA ASP A 245 1.13 10.65 0.21
C ASP A 245 0.69 10.49 -1.25
N MET A 246 1.64 10.51 -2.17
CA MET A 246 1.36 10.34 -3.60
C MET A 246 0.81 8.96 -3.96
N VAL A 247 1.18 7.92 -3.20
CA VAL A 247 0.70 6.56 -3.45
C VAL A 247 -0.77 6.44 -3.09
N GLY A 248 -1.13 6.91 -1.90
CA GLY A 248 -2.52 6.80 -1.42
C GLY A 248 -3.43 7.91 -1.92
N ALA A 249 -2.91 9.11 -2.08
CA ALA A 249 -3.72 10.28 -2.43
C ALA A 249 -3.69 10.64 -3.92
N GLY A 250 -2.78 10.03 -4.71
CA GLY A 250 -2.67 10.24 -6.15
C GLY A 250 -1.61 11.27 -6.56
N TRP A 251 -1.30 11.29 -7.86
CA TRP A 251 -0.16 12.01 -8.45
C TRP A 251 -0.51 13.35 -9.07
N TRP A 252 -1.80 13.52 -9.48
CA TRP A 252 -2.26 14.64 -10.28
C TRP A 252 -3.01 15.69 -9.45
N ASP A 253 -3.64 16.62 -10.08
CA ASP A 253 -4.41 17.73 -9.49
C ASP A 253 -5.61 17.25 -8.65
N GLU A 254 -6.25 16.16 -9.05
CA GLU A 254 -7.35 15.57 -8.30
C GLU A 254 -6.85 14.46 -7.35
N PHE A 255 -7.51 14.35 -6.20
CA PHE A 255 -7.28 13.23 -5.28
C PHE A 255 -7.85 11.93 -5.85
N ASP A 256 -7.10 10.85 -5.69
CA ASP A 256 -7.53 9.54 -6.13
C ASP A 256 -8.77 9.08 -5.38
N ARG A 257 -9.65 8.42 -6.12
CA ARG A 257 -10.84 7.84 -5.57
C ARG A 257 -10.59 6.43 -5.08
N HIS A 258 -11.07 6.11 -3.87
CA HIS A 258 -10.99 4.79 -3.28
C HIS A 258 -12.32 4.02 -3.32
N ASN A 259 -12.28 2.73 -2.96
CA ASN A 259 -13.41 1.80 -3.07
C ASN A 259 -14.55 2.08 -2.10
N GLY A 260 -14.28 2.75 -0.99
CA GLY A 260 -15.26 3.04 0.04
C GLY A 260 -15.14 4.47 0.55
N THR A 261 -15.21 4.64 1.87
CA THR A 261 -14.98 5.97 2.48
C THR A 261 -13.50 6.25 2.58
N THR A 262 -13.05 7.33 1.97
CA THR A 262 -11.72 7.90 2.17
C THR A 262 -11.69 8.74 3.44
N ILE A 263 -10.66 8.59 4.26
CA ILE A 263 -10.44 9.34 5.49
C ILE A 263 -9.06 9.99 5.39
N TYR A 264 -9.03 11.32 5.30
CA TYR A 264 -7.77 12.07 5.28
C TYR A 264 -7.31 12.38 6.69
N THR A 265 -6.05 12.00 7.00
CA THR A 265 -5.46 12.17 8.35
C THR A 265 -4.93 13.57 8.65
N LYS A 266 -4.91 14.44 7.62
CA LYS A 266 -4.52 15.86 7.69
C LYS A 266 -5.46 16.68 6.82
N ASP A 267 -5.31 18.00 6.90
CA ASP A 267 -5.96 18.94 5.99
C ASP A 267 -5.50 18.70 4.53
N PRO A 268 -6.37 18.21 3.64
CA PRO A 268 -6.01 17.99 2.24
C PRO A 268 -5.73 19.28 1.47
N SER A 269 -6.08 20.44 1.99
CA SER A 269 -5.81 21.72 1.33
C SER A 269 -4.32 22.05 1.27
N ILE A 270 -3.55 21.62 2.27
CA ILE A 270 -2.08 21.77 2.27
C ILE A 270 -1.48 20.90 1.16
N ALA A 271 -1.96 19.64 1.05
CA ALA A 271 -1.52 18.74 -0.01
C ALA A 271 -1.89 19.25 -1.41
N THR A 272 -3.02 19.94 -1.57
CA THR A 272 -3.40 20.59 -2.84
C THR A 272 -2.38 21.63 -3.25
N ALA A 273 -1.94 22.51 -2.33
CA ALA A 273 -0.93 23.49 -2.62
C ALA A 273 0.41 22.85 -3.06
N ASN A 274 0.82 21.77 -2.38
CA ASN A 274 2.02 21.00 -2.74
C ASN A 274 1.90 20.36 -4.14
N ARG A 275 0.70 19.93 -4.53
CA ARG A 275 0.41 19.36 -5.86
C ARG A 275 0.47 20.43 -6.94
N GLU A 276 -0.15 21.58 -6.73
CA GLU A 276 -0.13 22.69 -7.68
C GLU A 276 1.31 23.11 -8.00
N GLU A 277 2.19 23.13 -7.00
CA GLU A 277 3.61 23.41 -7.22
C GLU A 277 4.29 22.35 -8.08
N ARG A 278 3.99 21.05 -7.85
CA ARG A 278 4.55 19.95 -8.67
C ARG A 278 4.01 19.97 -10.10
N LEU A 279 2.78 20.44 -10.30
CA LEU A 279 2.09 20.47 -11.59
C LEU A 279 2.33 21.77 -12.38
N ASP A 280 3.11 22.73 -11.85
CA ASP A 280 3.50 23.92 -12.58
C ASP A 280 4.44 23.59 -13.77
N GLY A 281 4.34 24.33 -14.86
CA GLY A 281 5.16 24.19 -16.05
C GLY A 281 4.64 23.16 -17.07
N ASN A 282 5.53 22.70 -17.96
CA ASN A 282 5.15 21.75 -19.01
C ASN A 282 5.09 20.29 -18.50
N LYS A 283 4.42 19.40 -19.27
CA LYS A 283 4.22 17.99 -18.88
C LYS A 283 5.51 17.24 -18.53
N LEU A 284 6.63 17.52 -19.19
CA LEU A 284 7.91 16.87 -18.92
C LEU A 284 8.46 17.30 -17.54
N GLN A 285 8.32 18.58 -17.22
CA GLN A 285 8.72 19.10 -15.90
C GLN A 285 7.82 18.55 -14.78
N GLN A 286 6.52 18.45 -15.01
CA GLN A 286 5.56 17.85 -14.08
C GLN A 286 5.90 16.39 -13.80
N VAL A 287 6.10 15.59 -14.84
CA VAL A 287 6.50 14.17 -14.71
C VAL A 287 7.83 14.06 -13.95
N GLY A 288 8.82 14.87 -14.30
CA GLY A 288 10.11 14.85 -13.62
C GLY A 288 10.00 15.16 -12.12
N ARG A 289 9.23 16.19 -11.73
CA ARG A 289 9.03 16.52 -10.32
C ARG A 289 8.25 15.46 -9.56
N ASN A 290 7.20 14.90 -10.18
CA ASN A 290 6.43 13.84 -9.57
C ASN A 290 7.25 12.58 -9.35
N LEU A 291 8.02 12.13 -10.35
CA LEU A 291 8.93 10.98 -10.21
C LEU A 291 9.95 11.21 -9.11
N LEU A 292 10.47 12.42 -9.02
CA LEU A 292 11.44 12.79 -8.02
C LEU A 292 10.85 12.78 -6.61
N TYR A 293 9.67 13.38 -6.44
CA TYR A 293 8.96 13.38 -5.18
C TYR A 293 8.61 11.93 -4.75
N PHE A 294 8.17 11.11 -5.69
CA PHE A 294 7.89 9.70 -5.45
C PHE A 294 9.13 8.92 -4.98
N ALA A 295 10.26 9.09 -5.68
CA ALA A 295 11.51 8.46 -5.28
C ALA A 295 11.96 8.90 -3.88
N ASN A 296 11.86 10.20 -3.58
CA ASN A 296 12.19 10.71 -2.26
C ASN A 296 11.28 10.14 -1.16
N THR A 297 9.99 10.07 -1.41
CA THR A 297 9.01 9.60 -0.43
C THR A 297 9.11 8.09 -0.18
N LEU A 298 9.20 7.28 -1.25
CA LEU A 298 9.23 5.81 -1.12
C LEU A 298 10.63 5.28 -0.78
N ILE A 299 11.68 5.79 -1.42
CA ILE A 299 13.05 5.24 -1.28
C ILE A 299 13.76 5.88 -0.09
N PHE A 300 13.68 7.20 0.01
CA PHE A 300 14.41 7.95 1.04
C PHE A 300 13.57 8.31 2.27
N GLN A 301 12.25 8.04 2.23
CA GLN A 301 11.30 8.36 3.30
C GLN A 301 11.43 9.82 3.78
N ASN A 302 11.61 10.76 2.84
CA ASN A 302 11.82 12.19 3.16
C ASN A 302 11.01 13.10 2.19
N PRO A 303 9.92 13.74 2.65
CA PRO A 303 9.26 13.52 3.94
C PRO A 303 8.61 12.11 4.00
N ASP A 304 8.57 11.50 5.17
CA ASP A 304 7.89 10.22 5.35
C ASP A 304 6.37 10.41 5.43
N THR A 305 5.75 10.62 4.26
CA THR A 305 4.30 10.78 4.12
C THR A 305 3.60 9.46 3.82
N HIS A 306 4.37 8.46 3.34
CA HIS A 306 3.84 7.16 2.95
C HIS A 306 3.88 6.12 4.07
N GLY A 307 4.88 6.14 4.94
CA GLY A 307 5.13 5.08 5.92
C GLY A 307 3.98 4.83 6.90
N ILE A 308 3.83 3.56 7.30
CA ILE A 308 2.84 3.15 8.31
C ILE A 308 3.35 3.45 9.73
N ASN A 309 3.41 4.71 10.08
CA ASN A 309 3.95 5.21 11.35
C ASN A 309 3.01 6.22 12.03
N LYS A 310 3.38 6.64 13.25
CA LYS A 310 2.56 7.54 14.06
C LYS A 310 2.53 8.99 13.56
N SER A 311 3.46 9.40 12.70
CA SER A 311 3.44 10.73 12.10
C SER A 311 2.39 10.85 10.99
N ASN A 312 1.94 9.72 10.45
CA ASN A 312 0.93 9.67 9.40
C ASN A 312 -0.45 9.25 9.91
N PHE A 313 -0.53 8.59 11.07
CA PHE A 313 -1.79 8.05 11.59
C PHE A 313 -1.93 8.29 13.09
N SER A 314 -3.04 8.91 13.50
CA SER A 314 -3.42 9.14 14.88
C SER A 314 -4.80 8.54 15.17
N PHE A 315 -5.04 8.17 16.43
CA PHE A 315 -6.27 7.50 16.86
C PHE A 315 -6.78 8.14 18.15
N ASP A 316 -8.09 8.29 18.25
CA ASP A 316 -8.78 8.75 19.44
C ASP A 316 -8.74 7.71 20.58
N GLU A 317 -9.29 8.07 21.72
CA GLU A 317 -9.41 7.16 22.88
C GLU A 317 -10.28 5.92 22.60
N ASN A 318 -11.10 5.93 21.55
CA ASN A 318 -11.91 4.81 21.10
C ASN A 318 -11.23 3.98 20.00
N GLY A 319 -10.01 4.32 19.60
CA GLY A 319 -9.23 3.66 18.56
C GLY A 319 -9.75 3.91 17.14
N ASN A 320 -10.56 4.95 16.94
CA ASN A 320 -10.92 5.41 15.62
C ASN A 320 -9.86 6.35 15.10
N VAL A 321 -9.64 6.35 13.79
CA VAL A 321 -8.72 7.30 13.18
C VAL A 321 -9.21 8.73 13.39
N GLN A 322 -8.28 9.63 13.66
CA GLN A 322 -8.54 11.06 13.77
C GLN A 322 -7.49 11.87 13.00
N ASN A 323 -7.71 13.16 12.87
CA ASN A 323 -6.69 14.09 12.40
C ASN A 323 -5.41 13.94 13.27
N ILE A 324 -4.24 14.02 12.65
CA ILE A 324 -2.94 13.93 13.34
C ILE A 324 -2.81 14.95 14.47
N GLU A 325 -3.44 16.10 14.34
CA GLU A 325 -3.48 17.13 15.39
C GLU A 325 -4.42 16.81 16.56
N GLY A 326 -5.19 15.73 16.45
CA GLY A 326 -6.09 15.26 17.51
C GLY A 326 -7.54 15.72 17.35
N ASP A 327 -7.87 16.43 16.26
CA ASP A 327 -9.22 16.90 16.00
C ASP A 327 -10.12 15.80 15.43
N GLU A 328 -11.43 15.91 15.69
CA GLU A 328 -12.41 15.01 15.09
C GLU A 328 -12.48 15.19 13.58
N LEU A 329 -12.79 14.09 12.88
CA LEU A 329 -13.05 14.10 11.44
C LEU A 329 -14.55 14.19 11.19
N VAL A 330 -14.95 14.99 10.19
CA VAL A 330 -16.34 15.13 9.75
C VAL A 330 -16.46 14.76 8.27
N TYR A 331 -17.62 14.23 7.88
CA TYR A 331 -17.86 13.82 6.50
C TYR A 331 -18.21 15.02 5.61
N ASP A 332 -17.42 15.27 4.59
CA ASP A 332 -17.72 16.25 3.54
C ASP A 332 -18.45 15.58 2.37
N LYS A 333 -19.66 16.07 2.09
CA LYS A 333 -20.52 15.53 1.02
C LYS A 333 -20.00 15.84 -0.38
N ASN A 334 -19.27 16.95 -0.55
CA ASN A 334 -18.77 17.37 -1.85
C ASN A 334 -17.54 16.57 -2.24
N LEU A 335 -16.61 16.42 -1.29
CA LEU A 335 -15.40 15.62 -1.48
C LEU A 335 -15.61 14.12 -1.23
N LYS A 336 -16.77 13.74 -0.65
CA LYS A 336 -17.10 12.35 -0.29
C LYS A 336 -16.03 11.68 0.59
N ALA A 337 -15.47 12.44 1.51
CA ALA A 337 -14.39 12.04 2.37
C ALA A 337 -14.62 12.52 3.82
N MET A 338 -13.98 11.86 4.77
CA MET A 338 -13.84 12.33 6.16
C MET A 338 -12.65 13.29 6.24
N LEU A 339 -12.89 14.50 6.69
CA LEU A 339 -11.89 15.58 6.72
C LEU A 339 -11.87 16.28 8.08
N PRO A 340 -10.79 17.02 8.40
CA PRO A 340 -10.80 17.98 9.48
C PRO A 340 -11.95 18.99 9.34
N PRO A 341 -12.61 19.41 10.45
CA PRO A 341 -13.82 20.27 10.41
C PRO A 341 -13.62 21.59 9.66
N GLU A 342 -12.45 22.20 9.75
CA GLU A 342 -12.10 23.46 9.09
C GLU A 342 -12.10 23.35 7.56
N VAL A 343 -11.83 22.17 7.02
CA VAL A 343 -11.87 21.89 5.57
C VAL A 343 -13.30 21.58 5.12
N ALA A 344 -14.00 20.75 5.89
CA ALA A 344 -15.37 20.33 5.56
C ALA A 344 -16.38 21.48 5.58
N SER A 345 -16.13 22.54 6.33
CA SER A 345 -17.03 23.70 6.42
C SER A 345 -17.06 24.61 5.19
N GLY A 346 -16.31 24.28 4.14
CA GLY A 346 -16.30 25.06 2.89
C GLY A 346 -15.66 26.46 3.00
N SER A 347 -15.03 26.77 4.13
CA SER A 347 -14.26 28.00 4.32
C SER A 347 -12.85 27.92 3.67
N GLY A 348 -12.62 26.89 2.89
CA GLY A 348 -11.35 26.50 2.26
C GLY A 348 -10.89 27.36 1.10
N ALA A 349 -10.94 28.70 1.24
CA ALA A 349 -9.96 29.53 0.55
C ALA A 349 -8.68 29.47 1.38
N ILE A 350 -7.77 28.58 1.03
CA ILE A 350 -6.46 28.48 1.65
C ILE A 350 -5.80 29.83 1.52
N LYS A 351 -5.65 30.52 2.62
CA LYS A 351 -4.65 31.58 2.71
C LYS A 351 -3.30 30.87 2.90
N VAL A 352 -2.69 30.49 1.80
CA VAL A 352 -1.24 30.23 1.82
C VAL A 352 -0.62 31.52 2.33
N THR A 353 -0.21 31.52 3.60
CA THR A 353 0.47 32.72 4.12
C THR A 353 1.81 32.82 3.41
N PRO A 354 2.33 34.03 3.13
CA PRO A 354 3.64 34.19 2.52
C PRO A 354 4.76 33.44 3.26
N GLU A 355 4.59 33.17 4.55
CA GLU A 355 5.50 32.41 5.39
C GLU A 355 5.53 30.93 5.03
N VAL A 356 4.36 30.30 4.83
CA VAL A 356 4.22 28.90 4.44
C VAL A 356 4.78 28.70 3.03
N ALA A 357 4.46 29.60 2.09
CA ALA A 357 5.01 29.58 0.74
C ALA A 357 6.54 29.71 0.73
N LYS A 358 7.09 30.57 1.59
CA LYS A 358 8.54 30.76 1.73
C LYS A 358 9.24 29.55 2.34
N GLN A 359 8.67 28.91 3.35
CA GLN A 359 9.21 27.68 3.95
C GLN A 359 9.17 26.51 2.96
N LEU A 360 8.10 26.39 2.17
CA LEU A 360 7.98 25.41 1.10
C LEU A 360 9.05 25.63 0.04
N ALA A 361 9.17 26.85 -0.46
CA ALA A 361 10.18 27.22 -1.46
C ALA A 361 11.62 26.95 -0.97
N GLN A 362 11.91 27.18 0.30
CA GLN A 362 13.21 26.86 0.89
C GLN A 362 13.49 25.34 0.93
N LYS A 363 12.50 24.53 1.29
CA LYS A 363 12.63 23.06 1.27
C LYS A 363 12.82 22.53 -0.15
N VAL A 364 12.04 23.02 -1.10
CA VAL A 364 12.14 22.63 -2.52
C VAL A 364 13.52 23.00 -3.08
N ASN A 365 14.04 24.20 -2.79
CA ASN A 365 15.36 24.60 -3.23
C ASN A 365 16.48 23.75 -2.63
N ALA A 366 16.38 23.34 -1.36
CA ALA A 366 17.33 22.42 -0.75
C ALA A 366 17.33 21.06 -1.45
N ILE A 367 16.14 20.51 -1.76
CA ILE A 367 16.00 19.24 -2.51
C ILE A 367 16.60 19.38 -3.93
N ILE A 368 16.35 20.49 -4.61
CA ILE A 368 16.92 20.74 -5.95
C ILE A 368 18.44 20.82 -5.90
N ASP A 369 19.02 21.40 -4.87
CA ASP A 369 20.48 21.52 -4.71
C ASP A 369 21.11 20.15 -4.38
N ASP A 370 20.47 19.33 -3.53
CA ASP A 370 20.90 17.97 -3.26
C ASP A 370 20.89 17.11 -4.54
N LEU A 371 19.86 17.25 -5.37
CA LEU A 371 19.76 16.54 -6.63
C LEU A 371 20.78 16.98 -7.67
N ARG A 372 21.08 18.28 -7.75
CA ARG A 372 22.17 18.78 -8.59
C ARG A 372 23.51 18.19 -8.14
N THR A 373 23.67 18.01 -6.84
CA THR A 373 24.87 17.40 -6.27
C THR A 373 24.93 15.92 -6.61
N MET A 374 23.86 15.15 -6.41
CA MET A 374 23.79 13.73 -6.79
C MET A 374 23.99 13.52 -8.29
N LYS A 375 23.38 14.37 -9.14
CA LYS A 375 23.59 14.32 -10.58
C LYS A 375 25.07 14.53 -10.94
N ARG A 376 25.72 15.53 -10.35
CA ARG A 376 27.15 15.80 -10.58
C ARG A 376 28.03 14.65 -10.12
N GLU A 377 27.72 14.05 -8.98
CA GLU A 377 28.44 12.87 -8.45
C GLU A 377 28.28 11.66 -9.37
N ALA A 378 27.07 11.42 -9.89
CA ALA A 378 26.80 10.35 -10.85
C ALA A 378 27.51 10.62 -12.21
N GLU A 379 27.53 11.85 -12.69
CA GLU A 379 28.26 12.23 -13.91
C GLU A 379 29.76 12.07 -13.75
N ASN A 380 30.32 12.40 -12.57
CA ASN A 380 31.74 12.20 -12.27
C ASN A 380 32.10 10.72 -12.20
N ALA A 381 31.28 9.91 -11.50
CA ALA A 381 31.47 8.47 -11.42
C ALA A 381 31.38 7.79 -12.79
N TYR A 382 30.52 8.26 -13.66
CA TYR A 382 30.42 7.77 -15.05
C TYR A 382 31.67 8.12 -15.87
N GLN A 383 32.21 9.34 -15.71
CA GLN A 383 33.45 9.77 -16.40
C GLN A 383 34.67 9.04 -15.90
N GLU A 384 34.77 8.77 -14.58
CA GLU A 384 35.84 7.97 -14.00
C GLU A 384 35.81 6.53 -14.53
N HIS A 385 34.63 5.93 -14.61
CA HIS A 385 34.44 4.59 -15.15
C HIS A 385 34.77 4.48 -16.64
N ASP A 386 34.39 5.47 -17.43
CA ASP A 386 34.73 5.55 -18.87
C ASP A 386 36.23 5.74 -19.08
N ALA A 387 36.92 6.48 -18.20
CA ALA A 387 38.37 6.62 -18.24
C ALA A 387 39.08 5.29 -17.91
N GLU A 388 38.63 4.58 -16.87
CA GLU A 388 39.17 3.23 -16.53
C GLU A 388 38.98 2.21 -17.67
N ILE A 389 37.82 2.22 -18.34
CA ILE A 389 37.57 1.34 -19.48
C ILE A 389 38.47 1.69 -20.68
N ASN A 390 38.76 2.96 -20.90
CA ASN A 390 39.64 3.38 -21.97
C ASN A 390 41.12 3.06 -21.70
N ASP A 391 41.58 3.14 -20.45
CA ASP A 391 42.92 2.73 -20.06
C ASP A 391 43.12 1.22 -20.23
N LEU A 392 42.08 0.41 -19.89
CA LEU A 392 42.10 -1.05 -20.10
C LEU A 392 42.09 -1.49 -21.58
N LYS A 393 41.76 -0.61 -22.50
CA LYS A 393 41.80 -0.90 -23.95
C LYS A 393 43.15 -0.55 -24.61
N HIS A 394 44.03 0.11 -23.89
CA HIS A 394 45.33 0.55 -24.40
C HIS A 394 46.54 -0.23 -23.82
N ASP A 395 46.30 -1.15 -22.90
CA ASP A 395 47.22 -2.18 -22.45
C ASP A 395 46.95 -3.53 -23.17
#